data_5765fe9f8a765b1d910eb028cf7c8159
#
_entry.id   5765fe9f8a765b1d910eb028cf7c8159
#
_cell.length_a   1.000
_cell.length_b   1.000
_cell.length_c   1.000
_cell.angle_alpha   90.00
_cell.angle_beta   90.00
_cell.angle_gamma   90.00
#
_symmetry.space_group_name_H-M   'P 1'
#
loop_
_entity.id
_entity.type
_entity.pdbx_description
1 polymer ?
#
loop_
_entity_poly.entity_id
_entity_poly.type
_entity_poly.pdbx_seq_one_letter_code
_entity_poly.pdbx_strand_id
1 'polypeptide(L)' 'AAGRPDHRGAAVLRRVRLRTAAMADGQPVAAEVFGTYTRGERVRAIAARVERVSGTDRWELVALQMG' A
#
# COMPACT_ATOMS: atom_id res chain seq x y z
N ALA A 1 -14.04 -8.08 25.70
CA ALA A 1 -13.17 -7.30 26.53
C ALA A 1 -12.67 -6.07 25.79
N ALA A 2 -12.45 -5.01 26.52
CA ALA A 2 -11.91 -3.79 25.95
C ALA A 2 -10.54 -4.07 25.33
N GLY A 3 -10.30 -3.49 24.18
CA GLY A 3 -9.03 -3.62 23.48
C GLY A 3 -8.92 -4.83 22.57
N ARG A 4 -9.87 -5.71 22.57
CA ARG A 4 -9.83 -6.85 21.66
C ARG A 4 -10.26 -6.40 20.27
N PRO A 5 -9.46 -6.64 19.22
CA PRO A 5 -9.86 -6.27 17.87
C PRO A 5 -11.06 -7.07 17.40
N ASP A 6 -11.91 -6.42 16.65
CA ASP A 6 -13.02 -7.09 15.98
C ASP A 6 -12.52 -7.64 14.65
N HIS A 7 -12.31 -8.95 14.59
CA HIS A 7 -11.77 -9.60 13.41
C HIS A 7 -12.71 -9.54 12.20
N ARG A 8 -14.00 -9.34 12.43
CA ARG A 8 -14.96 -9.25 11.33
C ARG A 8 -14.80 -7.99 10.52
N GLY A 9 -14.33 -6.92 11.16
CA GLY A 9 -14.07 -5.66 10.49
C GLY A 9 -12.64 -5.47 10.04
N ALA A 10 -11.74 -6.37 10.44
CA ALA A 10 -10.32 -6.22 10.14
C ALA A 10 -10.04 -6.51 8.68
N ALA A 11 -9.21 -5.67 8.08
CA ALA A 11 -8.69 -5.91 6.74
C ALA A 11 -7.39 -6.69 6.86
N VAL A 12 -7.25 -7.73 6.06
CA VAL A 12 -6.03 -8.53 6.02
C VAL A 12 -5.43 -8.41 4.64
N LEU A 13 -4.23 -7.85 4.57
CA LEU A 13 -3.50 -7.71 3.33
C LEU A 13 -3.02 -9.09 2.88
N ARG A 14 -3.27 -9.43 1.63
CA ARG A 14 -3.00 -10.77 1.11
C ARG A 14 -1.77 -10.75 0.21
N ARG A 15 -1.93 -10.42 -1.04
CA ARG A 15 -0.84 -10.41 -2.00
C ARG A 15 -0.41 -8.97 -2.23
N VAL A 16 0.90 -8.75 -2.20
CA VAL A 16 1.45 -7.42 -2.44
C VAL A 16 2.53 -7.54 -3.49
N ARG A 17 2.43 -6.69 -4.50
CA ARG A 17 3.45 -6.53 -5.54
C ARG A 17 3.86 -5.08 -5.58
N LEU A 18 5.15 -4.88 -5.76
CA LEU A 18 5.74 -3.56 -5.86
C LEU A 18 6.35 -3.40 -7.24
N ARG A 19 6.13 -2.25 -7.86
CA ARG A 19 6.73 -1.91 -9.14
C ARG A 19 7.32 -0.52 -9.07
N THR A 20 8.56 -0.38 -9.52
CA THR A 20 9.18 0.94 -9.63
C THR A 20 8.47 1.73 -10.72
N ALA A 21 8.02 2.93 -10.38
CA ALA A 21 7.27 3.79 -11.28
C ALA A 21 8.12 4.93 -11.85
N ALA A 22 9.16 5.34 -11.14
CA ALA A 22 10.06 6.39 -11.61
C ALA A 22 11.44 6.24 -10.98
N MET A 23 12.44 6.63 -11.74
CA MET A 23 13.84 6.59 -11.32
C MET A 23 14.45 7.98 -11.46
N ALA A 24 15.37 8.30 -10.57
CA ALA A 24 16.21 9.48 -10.68
C ALA A 24 17.60 9.14 -10.17
N ASP A 25 18.62 9.52 -10.94
CA ASP A 25 20.03 9.29 -10.59
C ASP A 25 20.33 7.82 -10.27
N GLY A 26 19.70 6.90 -11.01
CA GLY A 26 19.89 5.48 -10.80
C GLY A 26 19.18 4.88 -9.62
N GLN A 27 18.32 5.63 -8.95
CA GLN A 27 17.59 5.15 -7.78
C GLN A 27 16.08 5.31 -7.94
N PRO A 28 15.29 4.40 -7.36
CA PRO A 28 13.83 4.54 -7.41
C PRO A 28 13.39 5.77 -6.62
N VAL A 29 12.50 6.56 -7.21
CA VAL A 29 11.90 7.73 -6.55
C VAL A 29 10.39 7.66 -6.51
N ALA A 30 9.79 6.69 -7.18
CA ALA A 30 8.35 6.42 -7.08
C ALA A 30 8.12 4.94 -7.30
N ALA A 31 7.13 4.42 -6.63
CA ALA A 31 6.75 3.03 -6.75
C ALA A 31 5.24 2.89 -6.67
N GLU A 32 4.73 1.89 -7.35
CA GLU A 32 3.33 1.51 -7.27
C GLU A 32 3.20 0.18 -6.56
N VAL A 33 2.26 0.12 -5.65
CA VAL A 33 1.97 -1.06 -4.85
C VAL A 33 0.61 -1.58 -5.28
N PHE A 34 0.55 -2.85 -5.61
CA PHE A 34 -0.70 -3.52 -5.98
C PHE A 34 -0.89 -4.71 -5.06
N GLY A 35 -2.11 -4.94 -4.68
CA GLY A 35 -2.36 -6.08 -3.83
C GLY A 35 -3.82 -6.41 -3.74
N THR A 36 -4.10 -7.40 -2.93
CA THR A 36 -5.46 -7.74 -2.54
C THR A 36 -5.54 -7.76 -1.03
N TYR A 37 -6.70 -7.43 -0.53
CA TYR A 37 -6.97 -7.55 0.89
C TYR A 37 -8.33 -8.22 1.07
N THR A 38 -8.50 -8.83 2.22
CA THR A 38 -9.79 -9.39 2.59
C THR A 38 -10.39 -8.58 3.71
N ARG A 39 -11.69 -8.40 3.63
CA ARG A 39 -12.45 -7.79 4.72
C ARG A 39 -13.72 -8.63 4.88
N GLY A 40 -13.80 -9.32 6.02
CA GLY A 40 -14.80 -10.34 6.17
C GLY A 40 -14.56 -11.46 5.16
N GLU A 41 -15.56 -11.76 4.36
CA GLU A 41 -15.48 -12.82 3.33
C GLU A 41 -15.17 -12.27 1.94
N ARG A 42 -14.92 -10.98 1.82
CA ARG A 42 -14.73 -10.34 0.53
C ARG A 42 -13.25 -10.10 0.25
N VAL A 43 -12.86 -10.37 -0.99
CA VAL A 43 -11.53 -10.06 -1.50
C VAL A 43 -11.64 -8.82 -2.36
N ARG A 44 -10.77 -7.85 -2.11
CA ARG A 44 -10.78 -6.58 -2.83
C ARG A 44 -9.39 -6.22 -3.27
N ALA A 45 -9.32 -5.42 -4.33
CA ALA A 45 -8.05 -4.92 -4.83
C ALA A 45 -7.64 -3.63 -4.12
N ILE A 46 -6.34 -3.43 -4.01
CA ILE A 46 -5.76 -2.20 -3.52
C ILE A 46 -4.64 -1.79 -4.46
N ALA A 47 -4.55 -0.50 -4.72
CA ALA A 47 -3.45 0.08 -5.46
C ALA A 47 -3.02 1.36 -4.75
N ALA A 48 -1.72 1.57 -4.70
CA ALA A 48 -1.17 2.75 -4.05
C ALA A 48 0.04 3.25 -4.83
N ARG A 49 0.31 4.53 -4.72
CA ARG A 49 1.53 5.13 -5.25
C ARG A 49 2.26 5.81 -4.11
N VAL A 50 3.53 5.52 -4.00
CA VAL A 50 4.42 6.17 -3.04
C VAL A 50 5.51 6.89 -3.79
N GLU A 51 5.92 8.04 -3.27
CA GLU A 51 6.98 8.84 -3.86
C GLU A 51 7.97 9.25 -2.78
N ARG A 52 9.24 9.26 -3.17
CA ARG A 52 10.28 9.72 -2.26
C ARG A 52 10.24 11.24 -2.18
N VAL A 53 10.29 11.74 -0.95
CA VAL A 53 10.37 13.18 -0.73
C VAL A 53 11.77 13.64 -1.15
N SER A 54 11.83 14.59 -2.09
CA SER A 54 13.06 15.03 -2.71
C SER A 54 14.10 15.45 -1.66
N GLY A 55 15.33 14.98 -1.83
CA GLY A 55 16.43 15.30 -0.93
C GLY A 55 16.41 14.56 0.40
N THR A 56 15.55 13.56 0.54
CA THR A 56 15.43 12.77 1.78
C THR A 56 15.37 11.30 1.48
N ASP A 57 15.44 10.47 2.53
CA ASP A 57 15.17 9.03 2.44
C ASP A 57 13.73 8.69 2.79
N ARG A 58 12.88 9.69 2.92
CA ARG A 58 11.49 9.49 3.32
C ARG A 58 10.62 9.23 2.11
N TRP A 59 9.66 8.34 2.29
CA TRP A 59 8.65 8.03 1.29
C TRP A 59 7.29 8.46 1.81
N GLU A 60 6.44 8.92 0.91
CA GLU A 60 5.09 9.29 1.29
C GLU A 60 4.08 8.67 0.33
N LEU A 61 2.93 8.38 0.86
CA LEU A 61 1.80 7.88 0.11
C LEU A 61 1.15 9.06 -0.59
N VAL A 62 1.10 9.02 -1.93
CA VAL A 62 0.54 10.12 -2.73
C VAL A 62 -0.79 9.75 -3.37
N ALA A 63 -1.10 8.47 -3.46
CA ALA A 63 -2.38 8.01 -3.97
C ALA A 63 -2.72 6.66 -3.38
N LEU A 64 -3.99 6.46 -3.09
CA LEU A 64 -4.49 5.19 -2.59
C LEU A 64 -5.86 4.95 -3.19
N GLN A 65 -6.02 3.76 -3.76
CA GLN A 65 -7.28 3.33 -4.33
C GLN A 65 -7.63 1.95 -3.79
N MET A 66 -8.80 1.85 -3.20
CA MET A 66 -9.28 0.60 -2.64
C MET A 66 -10.60 0.24 -3.30
N GLY A 67 -10.66 -0.98 -3.77
CA GLY A 67 -11.89 -1.52 -4.34
C GLY A 67 -12.91 -1.96 -3.31
#